data_b8b00771965b7f4fdf34abdf3e38fbb6
#
_entry.id   b8b00771965b7f4fdf34abdf3e38fbb6
#
_cell.length_a   1.000
_cell.length_b   1.000
_cell.length_c   1.000
_cell.angle_alpha   90.00
_cell.angle_beta   90.00
_cell.angle_gamma   90.00
#
_symmetry.space_group_name_H-M   'P 1'
#
loop_
_entity.id
_entity.type
_entity.pdbx_description
1 polymer ?
#
loop_
_entity_poly.entity_id
_entity_poly.type
_entity_poly.pdbx_seq_one_letter_code
_entity_poly.pdbx_strand_id
1 'polypeptide(L)'
;MMLLAAVAMTGCSSDEKKELAPINKPVVGYWQLVQSYQFSDPLPINSIQVAEFGNDGTMTYYEDGEQTKRLPYRIKKIEGFDEYYLYYNTDEDYEYNLGGTILSVDGDFLKIKRYACFYEKTDIYHRISSLDDVERGEVDDGLISRLGKNEPEFKSEDFQAIQVNEEETTEGTWIIKKVNGILSQITFFTEGIDLVPSPASPTTEDEFFWSFLPVTIDNRMEFYDRDYRDDPHYRQFYKGIPVEQGRWHITYLNGMMQGGSGHFVPIDKLNVYPAVNYATAKKIAENSIQDSVEGEGKRLYLSIMSFPENGELKPRLVYVYKRQVWEEGEFLYIDAQTGRRLYHIGYIGGAPY
;
A
#
# COMPACT_ATOMS: atom_id res chain seq x y z
N MET A 1 52.38 -43.78 -46.17
CA MET A 1 50.93 -43.72 -46.33
C MET A 1 50.38 -43.27 -44.93
N MET A 2 50.26 -41.97 -44.71
CA MET A 2 49.75 -41.42 -43.46
C MET A 2 48.26 -41.04 -43.63
N LEU A 3 47.44 -41.69 -42.86
CA LEU A 3 45.99 -41.33 -42.77
C LEU A 3 45.81 -40.15 -41.80
N LEU A 4 45.42 -39.02 -42.33
CA LEU A 4 44.95 -37.90 -41.53
C LEU A 4 43.45 -38.15 -41.16
N ALA A 5 43.17 -38.30 -39.85
CA ALA A 5 41.85 -38.30 -39.34
C ALA A 5 41.42 -36.86 -39.03
N ALA A 6 40.48 -36.30 -39.77
CA ALA A 6 39.83 -35.03 -39.48
C ALA A 6 38.77 -35.24 -38.39
N VAL A 7 39.03 -34.68 -37.24
CA VAL A 7 38.00 -34.60 -36.18
C VAL A 7 37.13 -33.38 -36.47
N ALA A 8 35.90 -33.63 -36.93
CA ALA A 8 34.87 -32.61 -37.04
C ALA A 8 34.35 -32.30 -35.64
N MET A 9 34.71 -31.15 -35.12
CA MET A 9 34.04 -30.58 -33.93
C MET A 9 32.69 -30.00 -34.38
N THR A 10 31.64 -30.78 -34.21
CA THR A 10 30.27 -30.24 -34.23
C THR A 10 30.05 -29.52 -32.93
N GLY A 11 30.21 -28.21 -32.95
CA GLY A 11 29.74 -27.32 -31.88
C GLY A 11 28.20 -27.33 -31.90
N CYS A 12 27.59 -28.16 -31.06
CA CYS A 12 26.20 -27.96 -30.67
C CYS A 12 26.12 -26.74 -29.79
N SER A 13 25.78 -25.60 -30.37
CA SER A 13 25.17 -24.52 -29.59
C SER A 13 23.74 -24.97 -29.32
N SER A 14 23.55 -25.69 -28.23
CA SER A 14 22.23 -25.82 -27.65
C SER A 14 21.91 -24.49 -26.99
N ASP A 15 21.24 -23.60 -27.72
CA ASP A 15 20.39 -22.61 -27.12
C ASP A 15 19.26 -23.34 -26.37
N GLU A 16 19.62 -23.97 -25.26
CA GLU A 16 18.65 -24.35 -24.25
C GLU A 16 17.98 -23.04 -23.80
N LYS A 17 16.79 -22.78 -24.37
CA LYS A 17 15.85 -21.84 -23.76
C LYS A 17 15.68 -22.33 -22.34
N LYS A 18 16.40 -21.73 -21.39
CA LYS A 18 16.21 -21.97 -19.97
C LYS A 18 14.74 -21.69 -19.70
N GLU A 19 13.96 -22.76 -19.58
CA GLU A 19 12.57 -22.65 -19.16
C GLU A 19 12.59 -21.93 -17.81
N LEU A 20 11.94 -20.77 -17.75
CA LEU A 20 11.88 -19.97 -16.52
C LEU A 20 11.37 -20.87 -15.39
N ALA A 21 12.01 -20.79 -14.25
CA ALA A 21 11.60 -21.55 -13.08
C ALA A 21 10.09 -21.30 -12.82
N PRO A 22 9.34 -22.30 -12.37
CA PRO A 22 7.89 -22.19 -12.14
C PRO A 22 7.49 -20.97 -11.27
N ILE A 23 8.40 -20.53 -10.43
CA ILE A 23 8.25 -19.39 -9.50
C ILE A 23 8.06 -18.05 -10.23
N ASN A 24 8.51 -17.91 -11.49
CA ASN A 24 8.35 -16.68 -12.25
C ASN A 24 6.96 -16.56 -12.89
N LYS A 25 6.21 -17.66 -13.02
CA LYS A 25 4.89 -17.66 -13.67
C LYS A 25 3.88 -16.67 -13.11
N PRO A 26 3.77 -16.47 -11.78
CA PRO A 26 2.80 -15.53 -11.24
C PRO A 26 3.03 -14.09 -11.66
N VAL A 27 4.28 -13.67 -11.90
CA VAL A 27 4.61 -12.29 -12.26
C VAL A 27 4.58 -12.01 -13.76
N VAL A 28 4.60 -13.06 -14.60
CA VAL A 28 4.62 -12.91 -16.06
C VAL A 28 3.36 -12.21 -16.55
N GLY A 29 3.52 -11.19 -17.39
CA GLY A 29 2.44 -10.39 -17.96
C GLY A 29 2.66 -8.89 -17.83
N TYR A 30 1.61 -8.13 -18.11
CA TYR A 30 1.61 -6.67 -18.07
C TYR A 30 0.99 -6.18 -16.76
N TRP A 31 1.62 -5.16 -16.17
CA TRP A 31 1.26 -4.62 -14.88
C TRP A 31 1.28 -3.10 -14.92
N GLN A 32 0.12 -2.47 -14.80
CA GLN A 32 0.00 -1.01 -14.77
C GLN A 32 0.19 -0.50 -13.35
N LEU A 33 1.04 0.50 -13.17
CA LEU A 33 1.23 1.19 -11.89
C LEU A 33 -0.07 1.93 -11.52
N VAL A 34 -0.64 1.58 -10.37
CA VAL A 34 -1.86 2.21 -9.86
C VAL A 34 -1.60 3.07 -8.64
N GLN A 35 -0.52 2.82 -7.89
CA GLN A 35 -0.13 3.59 -6.73
C GLN A 35 1.36 3.47 -6.46
N SER A 36 1.95 4.55 -5.93
CA SER A 36 3.34 4.59 -5.48
C SER A 36 3.43 5.28 -4.12
N TYR A 37 4.32 4.80 -3.26
CA TYR A 37 4.57 5.34 -1.92
C TYR A 37 6.06 5.51 -1.69
N GLN A 38 6.43 6.52 -0.92
CA GLN A 38 7.74 6.66 -0.33
C GLN A 38 7.58 6.75 1.19
N PHE A 39 8.15 5.80 1.93
CA PHE A 39 7.94 5.66 3.38
C PHE A 39 6.45 5.72 3.78
N SER A 40 5.56 5.10 3.02
CA SER A 40 4.11 5.14 3.18
C SER A 40 3.42 6.47 2.80
N ASP A 41 4.16 7.51 2.42
CA ASP A 41 3.57 8.71 1.84
C ASP A 41 3.21 8.47 0.38
N PRO A 42 1.96 8.69 -0.04
CA PRO A 42 1.57 8.55 -1.42
C PRO A 42 2.34 9.50 -2.34
N LEU A 43 2.89 8.96 -3.42
CA LEU A 43 3.53 9.74 -4.47
C LEU A 43 2.55 10.00 -5.62
N PRO A 44 2.60 11.18 -6.25
CA PRO A 44 1.80 11.44 -7.44
C PRO A 44 2.28 10.55 -8.60
N ILE A 45 1.33 9.97 -9.32
CA ILE A 45 1.59 9.28 -10.59
C ILE A 45 1.27 10.27 -11.70
N ASN A 46 2.30 10.77 -12.38
CA ASN A 46 2.18 11.82 -13.39
C ASN A 46 2.11 11.28 -14.82
N SER A 47 2.39 9.99 -15.01
CA SER A 47 2.43 9.30 -16.30
C SER A 47 1.84 7.90 -16.18
N ILE A 48 1.41 7.32 -17.29
CA ILE A 48 0.97 5.94 -17.34
C ILE A 48 2.22 5.06 -17.37
N GLN A 49 2.45 4.29 -16.31
CA GLN A 49 3.61 3.40 -16.19
C GLN A 49 3.15 1.94 -16.22
N VAL A 50 3.77 1.15 -17.09
CA VAL A 50 3.53 -0.28 -17.21
C VAL A 50 4.85 -1.04 -17.08
N ALA A 51 4.84 -2.12 -16.33
CA ALA A 51 5.91 -3.10 -16.27
C ALA A 51 5.45 -4.39 -16.95
N GLU A 52 6.20 -4.86 -17.94
CA GLU A 52 6.01 -6.15 -18.56
C GLU A 52 7.07 -7.12 -18.04
N PHE A 53 6.64 -8.26 -17.49
CA PHE A 53 7.52 -9.37 -17.14
C PHE A 53 7.39 -10.46 -18.20
N GLY A 54 8.39 -10.54 -19.06
CA GLY A 54 8.43 -11.50 -20.15
C GLY A 54 8.78 -12.91 -19.67
N ASN A 55 8.26 -13.92 -20.38
CA ASN A 55 8.62 -15.33 -20.17
C ASN A 55 10.10 -15.63 -20.49
N ASP A 56 10.75 -14.72 -21.22
CA ASP A 56 12.16 -14.81 -21.60
C ASP A 56 13.13 -14.34 -20.50
N GLY A 57 12.59 -13.95 -19.32
CA GLY A 57 13.38 -13.40 -18.23
C GLY A 57 13.77 -11.95 -18.45
N THR A 58 13.06 -11.23 -19.33
CA THR A 58 13.23 -9.79 -19.49
C THR A 58 12.07 -9.02 -18.87
N MET A 59 12.39 -7.91 -18.23
CA MET A 59 11.42 -6.95 -17.73
C MET A 59 11.53 -5.66 -18.55
N THR A 60 10.40 -5.21 -19.08
CA THR A 60 10.32 -4.00 -19.90
C THR A 60 9.44 -2.98 -19.20
N TYR A 61 9.90 -1.74 -19.13
CA TYR A 61 9.11 -0.63 -18.63
C TYR A 61 8.63 0.24 -19.78
N TYR A 62 7.38 0.65 -19.68
CA TYR A 62 6.74 1.59 -20.59
C TYR A 62 6.25 2.81 -19.80
N GLU A 63 6.39 3.97 -20.39
CA GLU A 63 5.85 5.23 -19.86
C GLU A 63 5.09 5.93 -20.99
N ASP A 64 3.81 6.20 -20.77
CA ASP A 64 2.88 6.76 -21.76
C ASP A 64 2.84 5.98 -23.10
N GLY A 65 3.04 4.66 -23.01
CA GLY A 65 3.06 3.73 -24.14
C GLY A 65 4.42 3.58 -24.83
N GLU A 66 5.42 4.36 -24.45
CA GLU A 66 6.77 4.27 -25.00
C GLU A 66 7.65 3.38 -24.12
N GLN A 67 8.41 2.47 -24.73
CA GLN A 67 9.38 1.65 -24.01
C GLN A 67 10.53 2.53 -23.50
N THR A 68 10.68 2.61 -22.17
CA THR A 68 11.73 3.40 -21.52
C THR A 68 12.93 2.58 -21.09
N LYS A 69 12.72 1.32 -20.71
CA LYS A 69 13.78 0.46 -20.16
C LYS A 69 13.48 -1.01 -20.43
N ARG A 70 14.53 -1.79 -20.71
CA ARG A 70 14.45 -3.25 -20.80
C ARG A 70 15.65 -3.86 -20.07
N LEU A 71 15.39 -4.80 -19.16
CA LEU A 71 16.38 -5.40 -18.27
C LEU A 71 16.15 -6.90 -18.16
N PRO A 72 17.21 -7.72 -18.05
CA PRO A 72 17.06 -9.07 -17.58
C PRO A 72 16.59 -9.04 -16.10
N TYR A 73 15.71 -9.98 -15.73
CA TYR A 73 15.28 -10.18 -14.36
C TYR A 73 15.27 -11.64 -13.96
N ARG A 74 15.39 -11.88 -12.68
CA ARG A 74 15.08 -13.17 -12.05
C ARG A 74 14.43 -12.91 -10.69
N ILE A 75 13.67 -13.88 -10.23
CA ILE A 75 13.07 -13.86 -8.90
C ILE A 75 13.47 -15.11 -8.12
N LYS A 76 13.63 -14.97 -6.80
CA LYS A 76 13.93 -16.05 -5.88
C LYS A 76 12.94 -15.97 -4.71
N LYS A 77 12.25 -17.06 -4.43
CA LYS A 77 11.30 -17.10 -3.30
C LYS A 77 12.03 -16.87 -1.98
N ILE A 78 11.44 -16.06 -1.10
CA ILE A 78 11.90 -15.89 0.27
C ILE A 78 11.34 -17.04 1.09
N GLU A 79 12.19 -17.78 1.76
CA GLU A 79 11.79 -18.95 2.53
C GLU A 79 10.91 -18.52 3.72
N GLY A 80 9.75 -19.18 3.87
CA GLY A 80 8.77 -18.88 4.91
C GLY A 80 7.80 -17.73 4.61
N PHE A 81 7.93 -17.04 3.45
CA PHE A 81 7.08 -15.92 3.07
C PHE A 81 6.48 -16.12 1.66
N ASP A 82 5.34 -15.47 1.40
CA ASP A 82 4.76 -15.38 0.04
C ASP A 82 5.33 -14.18 -0.74
N GLU A 83 6.61 -13.93 -0.55
CA GLU A 83 7.37 -12.84 -1.14
C GLU A 83 8.57 -13.40 -1.91
N TYR A 84 9.11 -12.58 -2.83
CA TYR A 84 10.22 -12.95 -3.69
C TYR A 84 11.23 -11.81 -3.76
N TYR A 85 12.52 -12.13 -3.73
CA TYR A 85 13.55 -11.18 -4.14
C TYR A 85 13.50 -11.00 -5.66
N LEU A 86 13.52 -9.75 -6.12
CA LEU A 86 13.63 -9.38 -7.52
C LEU A 86 15.03 -8.85 -7.79
N TYR A 87 15.74 -9.54 -8.69
CA TYR A 87 17.09 -9.16 -9.12
C TYR A 87 17.02 -8.59 -10.54
N TYR A 88 17.67 -7.44 -10.73
CA TYR A 88 17.90 -6.81 -12.01
C TYR A 88 19.36 -6.98 -12.37
N ASN A 89 19.66 -7.48 -13.56
CA ASN A 89 20.97 -7.94 -13.98
C ASN A 89 21.42 -9.25 -13.28
N THR A 90 22.30 -9.96 -13.94
CA THR A 90 22.74 -11.32 -13.56
C THR A 90 23.82 -11.33 -12.47
N ASP A 91 24.25 -10.18 -11.95
CA ASP A 91 25.35 -10.11 -11.00
C ASP A 91 24.89 -10.52 -9.61
N GLU A 92 25.33 -11.69 -9.19
CA GLU A 92 25.03 -12.29 -7.88
C GLU A 92 25.63 -11.49 -6.71
N ASP A 93 26.61 -10.63 -7.00
CA ASP A 93 27.36 -9.87 -6.00
C ASP A 93 26.60 -8.67 -5.39
N TYR A 94 25.39 -8.37 -5.84
CA TYR A 94 24.56 -7.28 -5.32
C TYR A 94 23.72 -7.66 -4.09
N GLU A 95 23.81 -8.90 -3.61
CA GLU A 95 23.03 -9.36 -2.44
C GLU A 95 23.38 -8.63 -1.12
N TYR A 96 24.54 -7.96 -1.04
CA TYR A 96 25.04 -7.42 0.22
C TYR A 96 25.10 -5.88 0.32
N ASN A 97 24.86 -5.16 -0.75
CA ASN A 97 24.96 -3.70 -0.70
C ASN A 97 23.59 -3.05 -0.95
N LEU A 98 22.95 -2.62 0.15
CA LEU A 98 22.01 -1.51 0.17
C LEU A 98 20.56 -1.78 -0.32
N GLY A 99 19.88 -2.72 0.30
CA GLY A 99 18.43 -2.80 0.17
C GLY A 99 17.94 -3.58 -1.05
N GLY A 100 17.37 -4.75 -0.80
CA GLY A 100 16.81 -5.60 -1.84
C GLY A 100 15.52 -5.04 -2.44
N THR A 101 15.16 -5.51 -3.63
CA THR A 101 13.82 -5.33 -4.18
C THR A 101 13.01 -6.57 -3.84
N ILE A 102 11.93 -6.39 -3.10
CA ILE A 102 10.98 -7.45 -2.75
C ILE A 102 9.73 -7.28 -3.59
N LEU A 103 9.21 -8.38 -4.13
CA LEU A 103 7.93 -8.39 -4.80
C LEU A 103 7.00 -9.42 -4.16
N SER A 104 5.71 -9.10 -4.16
CA SER A 104 4.63 -10.03 -3.84
C SER A 104 3.54 -9.93 -4.90
N VAL A 105 2.89 -11.06 -5.19
CA VAL A 105 1.76 -11.15 -6.13
C VAL A 105 0.57 -11.68 -5.37
N ASP A 106 -0.51 -10.93 -5.40
CA ASP A 106 -1.80 -11.31 -4.83
C ASP A 106 -2.89 -11.12 -5.89
N GLY A 107 -3.30 -12.23 -6.52
CA GLY A 107 -4.24 -12.20 -7.61
C GLY A 107 -3.76 -11.31 -8.77
N ASP A 108 -4.50 -10.22 -9.02
CA ASP A 108 -4.21 -9.26 -10.07
C ASP A 108 -3.41 -8.04 -9.56
N PHE A 109 -2.85 -8.11 -8.36
CA PHE A 109 -1.96 -7.11 -7.82
C PHE A 109 -0.52 -7.60 -7.75
N LEU A 110 0.40 -6.71 -8.12
CA LEU A 110 1.83 -6.87 -7.93
C LEU A 110 2.33 -5.69 -7.07
N LYS A 111 2.92 -6.01 -5.93
CA LYS A 111 3.60 -5.04 -5.08
C LYS A 111 5.10 -5.19 -5.25
N ILE A 112 5.79 -4.10 -5.54
CA ILE A 112 7.25 -4.04 -5.63
C ILE A 112 7.75 -3.06 -4.58
N LYS A 113 8.47 -3.57 -3.59
CA LYS A 113 9.05 -2.79 -2.50
C LYS A 113 10.56 -2.71 -2.69
N ARG A 114 11.08 -1.49 -2.76
CA ARG A 114 12.52 -1.21 -2.95
C ARG A 114 13.07 -0.57 -1.70
N TYR A 115 14.13 -1.17 -1.19
CA TYR A 115 14.86 -0.66 -0.05
C TYR A 115 16.21 -0.10 -0.50
N ALA A 116 16.57 1.06 0.00
CA ALA A 116 17.92 1.62 -0.06
C ALA A 116 18.22 2.29 1.29
N CYS A 117 19.46 2.55 1.62
CA CYS A 117 19.96 2.96 2.96
C CYS A 117 19.11 4.01 3.71
N PHE A 118 18.44 4.92 3.00
CA PHE A 118 17.55 5.95 3.56
C PHE A 118 16.34 6.16 2.66
N TYR A 119 15.91 5.10 1.97
CA TYR A 119 14.87 5.19 0.97
C TYR A 119 14.08 3.90 0.94
N GLU A 120 12.79 4.00 1.13
CA GLU A 120 11.84 2.93 0.87
C GLU A 120 10.81 3.43 -0.14
N LYS A 121 10.64 2.69 -1.22
CA LYS A 121 9.61 2.97 -2.22
C LYS A 121 8.79 1.71 -2.45
N THR A 122 7.48 1.84 -2.35
CA THR A 122 6.53 0.78 -2.66
C THR A 122 5.70 1.19 -3.87
N ASP A 123 5.74 0.38 -4.91
CA ASP A 123 4.93 0.53 -6.10
C ASP A 123 3.90 -0.60 -6.15
N ILE A 124 2.64 -0.26 -6.38
CA ILE A 124 1.53 -1.20 -6.53
C ILE A 124 1.05 -1.13 -7.96
N TYR A 125 1.02 -2.30 -8.57
CA TYR A 125 0.60 -2.48 -9.96
C TYR A 125 -0.64 -3.35 -10.03
N HIS A 126 -1.44 -3.11 -11.03
CA HIS A 126 -2.59 -3.93 -11.40
C HIS A 126 -2.31 -4.66 -12.71
N ARG A 127 -2.74 -5.94 -12.80
CA ARG A 127 -2.58 -6.75 -13.99
C ARG A 127 -3.48 -6.23 -15.11
N ILE A 128 -2.92 -6.09 -16.30
CA ILE A 128 -3.65 -5.80 -17.53
C ILE A 128 -3.38 -6.91 -18.57
N SER A 129 -4.27 -7.09 -19.53
CA SER A 129 -4.13 -8.16 -20.52
C SER A 129 -3.09 -7.82 -21.59
N SER A 130 -2.96 -6.54 -21.90
CA SER A 130 -2.04 -6.04 -22.94
C SER A 130 -1.77 -4.54 -22.73
N LEU A 131 -0.81 -4.00 -23.48
CA LEU A 131 -0.57 -2.55 -23.51
C LEU A 131 -1.76 -1.75 -24.11
N ASP A 132 -2.64 -2.39 -24.88
CA ASP A 132 -3.83 -1.75 -25.41
C ASP A 132 -4.93 -1.59 -24.38
N ASP A 133 -4.87 -2.42 -23.31
CA ASP A 133 -5.81 -2.37 -22.17
C ASP A 133 -5.38 -1.37 -21.08
N VAL A 134 -4.27 -0.69 -21.29
CA VAL A 134 -3.86 0.42 -20.43
C VAL A 134 -4.99 1.43 -20.40
N GLU A 135 -5.51 1.69 -19.20
CA GLU A 135 -6.42 2.82 -19.02
C GLU A 135 -5.67 4.10 -19.40
N ARG A 136 -5.91 4.55 -20.60
CA ARG A 136 -5.33 5.79 -21.15
C ARG A 136 -5.99 6.99 -20.51
N GLY A 137 -6.16 7.04 -19.24
CA GLY A 137 -6.46 8.22 -18.45
C GLY A 137 -7.38 9.29 -19.10
N GLU A 138 -8.18 8.92 -20.11
CA GLU A 138 -9.13 9.83 -20.72
C GLU A 138 -10.20 10.18 -19.69
N VAL A 139 -10.43 11.48 -19.59
CA VAL A 139 -11.46 12.00 -18.67
C VAL A 139 -12.83 11.55 -19.17
N ASP A 140 -13.60 10.87 -18.32
CA ASP A 140 -15.00 10.57 -18.61
C ASP A 140 -15.87 11.81 -18.37
N ASP A 141 -15.92 12.67 -19.38
CA ASP A 141 -16.76 13.88 -19.36
C ASP A 141 -18.26 13.55 -19.22
N GLY A 142 -18.67 12.37 -19.67
CA GLY A 142 -20.04 11.89 -19.52
C GLY A 142 -20.38 11.61 -18.06
N LEU A 143 -19.46 10.97 -17.31
CA LEU A 143 -19.62 10.77 -15.88
C LEU A 143 -19.61 12.11 -15.14
N ILE A 144 -18.66 12.99 -15.43
CA ILE A 144 -18.55 14.33 -14.81
C ILE A 144 -19.82 15.13 -15.01
N SER A 145 -20.35 15.13 -16.23
CA SER A 145 -21.62 15.84 -16.56
C SER A 145 -22.81 15.28 -15.79
N ARG A 146 -22.87 13.94 -15.59
CA ARG A 146 -23.94 13.28 -14.82
C ARG A 146 -23.85 13.59 -13.34
N LEU A 147 -22.64 13.64 -12.80
CA LEU A 147 -22.40 13.95 -11.38
C LEU A 147 -22.72 15.41 -11.05
N GLY A 148 -22.49 16.33 -12.00
CA GLY A 148 -22.71 17.76 -11.79
C GLY A 148 -21.89 18.32 -10.60
N LYS A 149 -22.39 19.41 -10.01
CA LYS A 149 -21.83 19.99 -8.77
C LYS A 149 -22.59 19.43 -7.56
N ASN A 150 -22.44 18.14 -7.28
CA ASN A 150 -23.10 17.54 -6.13
C ASN A 150 -22.34 17.93 -4.85
N GLU A 151 -23.11 18.28 -3.79
CA GLU A 151 -22.57 18.38 -2.45
C GLU A 151 -22.00 17.01 -1.99
N PRO A 152 -21.00 17.00 -1.10
CA PRO A 152 -20.54 15.74 -0.49
C PRO A 152 -21.68 14.98 0.16
N GLU A 153 -21.66 13.63 0.03
CA GLU A 153 -22.68 12.73 0.55
C GLU A 153 -22.74 12.76 2.09
N PHE A 154 -21.57 12.90 2.74
CA PHE A 154 -21.44 12.89 4.20
C PHE A 154 -20.92 14.21 4.74
N LYS A 155 -21.33 14.53 5.98
CA LYS A 155 -20.87 15.65 6.78
C LYS A 155 -20.24 15.16 8.07
N SER A 156 -19.55 16.04 8.78
CA SER A 156 -18.90 15.69 10.07
C SER A 156 -19.90 15.13 11.09
N GLU A 157 -21.13 15.65 11.08
CA GLU A 157 -22.20 15.22 11.99
C GLU A 157 -22.60 13.75 11.76
N ASP A 158 -22.52 13.27 10.53
CA ASP A 158 -22.86 11.87 10.21
C ASP A 158 -21.86 10.89 10.86
N PHE A 159 -20.58 11.27 10.92
CA PHE A 159 -19.56 10.48 11.62
C PHE A 159 -19.75 10.54 13.14
N GLN A 160 -20.10 11.71 13.67
CA GLN A 160 -20.36 11.90 15.11
C GLN A 160 -21.62 11.17 15.58
N ALA A 161 -22.57 10.91 14.69
CA ALA A 161 -23.80 10.17 14.99
C ALA A 161 -23.58 8.66 15.14
N ILE A 162 -22.41 8.13 14.72
CA ILE A 162 -22.09 6.71 14.89
C ILE A 162 -21.88 6.45 16.38
N GLN A 163 -22.64 5.50 16.91
CA GLN A 163 -22.49 5.07 18.30
C GLN A 163 -21.20 4.25 18.44
N VAL A 164 -20.40 4.68 19.39
CA VAL A 164 -19.15 4.00 19.75
C VAL A 164 -19.38 3.26 21.06
N ASN A 165 -19.13 1.94 21.05
CA ASN A 165 -19.15 1.12 22.25
C ASN A 165 -17.71 0.94 22.73
N GLU A 166 -17.39 1.52 23.89
CA GLU A 166 -16.09 1.41 24.51
C GLU A 166 -16.15 0.40 25.65
N GLU A 167 -15.20 -0.52 25.68
CA GLU A 167 -15.03 -1.53 26.72
C GLU A 167 -13.60 -1.44 27.26
N GLU A 168 -13.49 -1.48 28.58
CA GLU A 168 -12.21 -1.61 29.27
C GLU A 168 -12.24 -2.83 30.17
N THR A 169 -11.24 -3.70 30.02
CA THR A 169 -11.07 -4.90 30.85
C THR A 169 -9.67 -4.96 31.41
N THR A 170 -9.51 -5.55 32.58
CA THR A 170 -8.21 -5.85 33.17
C THR A 170 -8.02 -7.35 33.21
N GLU A 171 -7.00 -7.85 32.53
CA GLU A 171 -6.64 -9.26 32.49
C GLU A 171 -5.25 -9.46 33.10
N GLY A 172 -5.21 -9.84 34.37
CA GLY A 172 -3.95 -9.94 35.11
C GLY A 172 -3.28 -8.58 35.27
N THR A 173 -2.11 -8.41 34.61
CA THR A 173 -1.35 -7.16 34.61
C THR A 173 -1.59 -6.30 33.36
N TRP A 174 -2.60 -6.63 32.55
CA TRP A 174 -2.91 -5.90 31.32
C TRP A 174 -4.18 -5.08 31.45
N ILE A 175 -4.17 -3.87 30.93
CA ILE A 175 -5.40 -3.10 30.67
C ILE A 175 -5.63 -3.14 29.16
N ILE A 176 -6.83 -3.58 28.80
CA ILE A 176 -7.28 -3.76 27.41
C ILE A 176 -8.47 -2.86 27.19
N LYS A 177 -8.38 -1.96 26.19
CA LYS A 177 -9.51 -1.14 25.73
C LYS A 177 -9.90 -1.56 24.32
N LYS A 178 -11.18 -1.71 24.11
CA LYS A 178 -11.77 -2.01 22.80
C LYS A 178 -12.78 -0.94 22.43
N VAL A 179 -12.82 -0.67 21.14
CA VAL A 179 -13.83 0.19 20.50
C VAL A 179 -14.59 -0.67 19.50
N ASN A 180 -15.90 -0.80 19.70
CA ASN A 180 -16.75 -1.70 18.90
C ASN A 180 -16.19 -3.13 18.80
N GLY A 181 -15.66 -3.65 19.91
CA GLY A 181 -15.08 -4.99 20.01
C GLY A 181 -13.67 -5.13 19.43
N ILE A 182 -13.10 -4.10 18.79
CA ILE A 182 -11.73 -4.09 18.24
C ILE A 182 -10.80 -3.44 19.24
N LEU A 183 -9.61 -4.02 19.43
CA LEU A 183 -8.58 -3.45 20.29
C LEU A 183 -8.24 -2.02 19.84
N SER A 184 -8.31 -1.07 20.77
CA SER A 184 -7.90 0.33 20.57
C SER A 184 -6.69 0.71 21.41
N GLN A 185 -6.51 0.05 22.57
CA GLN A 185 -5.36 0.24 23.43
C GLN A 185 -5.09 -1.01 24.24
N ILE A 186 -3.82 -1.31 24.44
CA ILE A 186 -3.38 -2.30 25.43
C ILE A 186 -2.17 -1.73 26.17
N THR A 187 -2.14 -1.94 27.49
CA THR A 187 -1.02 -1.54 28.34
C THR A 187 -0.62 -2.73 29.20
N PHE A 188 0.64 -3.10 29.15
CA PHE A 188 1.21 -4.16 29.97
C PHE A 188 1.75 -3.56 31.25
N PHE A 189 1.11 -3.82 32.37
CA PHE A 189 1.62 -3.38 33.67
C PHE A 189 2.50 -4.42 34.31
N THR A 190 3.51 -3.92 35.00
CA THR A 190 4.26 -4.69 35.97
C THR A 190 4.03 -4.07 37.33
N GLU A 191 3.72 -4.88 38.31
CA GLU A 191 3.64 -4.42 39.70
C GLU A 191 5.04 -4.03 40.18
N GLY A 192 5.21 -2.73 40.48
CA GLY A 192 6.44 -2.19 41.07
C GLY A 192 7.29 -1.35 40.11
N ILE A 193 8.36 -0.79 40.67
CA ILE A 193 9.27 0.15 39.98
C ILE A 193 10.16 -0.58 38.94
N ASP A 194 10.29 -1.89 39.04
CA ASP A 194 11.00 -2.72 38.10
C ASP A 194 10.03 -3.21 37.01
N LEU A 195 10.03 -2.52 35.88
CA LEU A 195 9.26 -2.90 34.68
C LEU A 195 9.81 -4.20 34.11
N VAL A 196 9.30 -5.34 34.57
CA VAL A 196 9.59 -6.65 33.98
C VAL A 196 8.42 -7.01 33.08
N PRO A 197 8.61 -7.26 31.78
CA PRO A 197 7.53 -7.70 30.90
C PRO A 197 6.86 -8.94 31.49
N SER A 198 5.52 -9.01 31.36
CA SER A 198 4.85 -10.28 31.62
C SER A 198 5.49 -11.35 30.71
N PRO A 199 5.72 -12.58 31.20
CA PRO A 199 6.24 -13.67 30.36
C PRO A 199 5.39 -13.97 29.12
N ALA A 200 4.14 -13.46 29.09
CA ALA A 200 3.23 -13.58 27.96
C ALA A 200 3.18 -12.34 27.05
N SER A 201 3.99 -11.31 27.34
CA SER A 201 4.05 -10.11 26.48
C SER A 201 4.71 -10.44 25.14
N PRO A 202 4.17 -9.93 24.02
CA PRO A 202 4.81 -10.08 22.71
C PRO A 202 6.24 -9.53 22.70
N THR A 203 7.12 -10.22 21.98
CA THR A 203 8.54 -9.82 21.88
C THR A 203 8.83 -9.02 20.62
N THR A 204 7.93 -9.09 19.65
CA THR A 204 8.02 -8.37 18.38
C THR A 204 6.70 -7.68 18.04
N GLU A 205 6.76 -6.66 17.20
CA GLU A 205 5.59 -5.94 16.74
C GLU A 205 4.66 -6.85 15.91
N ASP A 206 5.21 -7.71 15.08
CA ASP A 206 4.43 -8.69 14.31
C ASP A 206 3.67 -9.63 15.25
N GLU A 207 4.32 -10.20 16.26
CA GLU A 207 3.67 -11.02 17.27
C GLU A 207 2.55 -10.26 17.98
N PHE A 208 2.77 -8.96 18.29
CA PHE A 208 1.76 -8.09 18.84
C PHE A 208 0.53 -7.98 17.95
N PHE A 209 0.72 -7.61 16.67
CA PHE A 209 -0.40 -7.42 15.75
C PHE A 209 -1.18 -8.72 15.51
N TRP A 210 -0.50 -9.84 15.31
CA TRP A 210 -1.15 -11.13 15.11
C TRP A 210 -1.87 -11.64 16.36
N SER A 211 -1.44 -11.26 17.56
CA SER A 211 -2.05 -11.69 18.82
C SER A 211 -3.28 -10.86 19.19
N PHE A 212 -3.31 -9.58 18.87
CA PHE A 212 -4.29 -8.65 19.42
C PHE A 212 -5.21 -7.98 18.37
N LEU A 213 -4.83 -7.96 17.12
CA LEU A 213 -5.66 -7.39 16.04
C LEU A 213 -6.15 -8.48 15.09
N PRO A 214 -7.30 -8.30 14.43
CA PRO A 214 -7.78 -9.23 13.41
C PRO A 214 -7.03 -9.04 12.08
N VAL A 215 -5.70 -9.06 12.14
CA VAL A 215 -4.86 -8.96 10.95
C VAL A 215 -4.95 -10.22 10.10
N THR A 216 -4.79 -10.05 8.81
CA THR A 216 -4.69 -11.12 7.82
C THR A 216 -3.56 -10.81 6.85
N ILE A 217 -3.24 -11.73 5.95
CA ILE A 217 -2.24 -11.48 4.91
C ILE A 217 -2.62 -10.28 4.02
N ASP A 218 -3.93 -10.09 3.81
CA ASP A 218 -4.48 -8.99 3.00
C ASP A 218 -4.69 -7.71 3.80
N ASN A 219 -4.90 -7.80 5.12
CA ASN A 219 -5.27 -6.69 5.99
C ASN A 219 -4.31 -6.62 7.17
N ARG A 220 -3.26 -5.85 7.04
CA ARG A 220 -2.13 -5.87 7.96
C ARG A 220 -1.61 -4.49 8.32
N MET A 221 -0.87 -4.42 9.43
CA MET A 221 -0.11 -3.25 9.82
C MET A 221 1.28 -3.30 9.18
N GLU A 222 1.74 -2.18 8.65
CA GLU A 222 3.11 -2.02 8.13
C GLU A 222 3.77 -0.84 8.84
N PHE A 223 5.06 -0.98 9.11
CA PHE A 223 5.85 0.09 9.71
C PHE A 223 5.78 1.36 8.87
N TYR A 224 5.59 2.49 9.52
CA TYR A 224 5.45 3.78 8.86
C TYR A 224 6.58 4.73 9.21
N ASP A 225 6.79 4.98 10.52
CA ASP A 225 7.73 5.99 11.03
C ASP A 225 8.04 5.72 12.51
N ARG A 226 8.93 6.52 13.08
CA ARG A 226 9.20 6.58 14.52
C ARG A 226 9.00 8.00 15.01
N ASP A 227 8.46 8.13 16.20
CA ASP A 227 8.33 9.43 16.85
C ASP A 227 9.67 9.89 17.48
N TYR A 228 9.64 11.05 18.13
CA TYR A 228 10.82 11.62 18.82
C TYR A 228 11.29 10.79 20.03
N ARG A 229 10.51 9.79 20.48
CA ARG A 229 10.88 8.81 21.52
C ARG A 229 11.41 7.52 20.95
N ASP A 230 11.53 7.44 19.63
CA ASP A 230 11.87 6.23 18.88
C ASP A 230 10.79 5.14 18.92
N ASP A 231 9.56 5.50 19.33
CA ASP A 231 8.42 4.59 19.32
C ASP A 231 7.92 4.38 17.88
N PRO A 232 7.74 3.13 17.44
CA PRO A 232 7.35 2.85 16.07
C PRO A 232 5.87 3.09 15.83
N HIS A 233 5.58 3.73 14.70
CA HIS A 233 4.25 3.96 14.17
C HIS A 233 3.98 3.03 12.99
N TYR A 234 2.75 2.54 12.90
CA TYR A 234 2.29 1.62 11.88
C TYR A 234 1.07 2.17 11.17
N ARG A 235 0.96 1.88 9.89
CA ARG A 235 -0.20 2.17 9.06
C ARG A 235 -0.81 0.87 8.56
N GLN A 236 -2.13 0.82 8.56
CA GLN A 236 -2.86 -0.32 8.03
C GLN A 236 -2.91 -0.28 6.50
N PHE A 237 -2.75 -1.45 5.90
CA PHE A 237 -2.93 -1.69 4.48
C PHE A 237 -3.88 -2.86 4.26
N TYR A 238 -4.75 -2.72 3.28
CA TYR A 238 -5.59 -3.80 2.78
C TYR A 238 -5.27 -4.04 1.32
N LYS A 239 -4.76 -5.25 0.99
CA LYS A 239 -4.28 -5.60 -0.37
C LYS A 239 -3.34 -4.55 -0.97
N GLY A 240 -2.46 -4.00 -0.14
CA GLY A 240 -1.51 -2.97 -0.53
C GLY A 240 -2.08 -1.55 -0.63
N ILE A 241 -3.37 -1.34 -0.45
CA ILE A 241 -4.00 -0.01 -0.41
C ILE A 241 -4.00 0.50 1.04
N PRO A 242 -3.55 1.74 1.31
CA PRO A 242 -3.57 2.29 2.66
C PRO A 242 -4.99 2.50 3.17
N VAL A 243 -5.16 2.34 4.47
CA VAL A 243 -6.41 2.60 5.18
C VAL A 243 -6.24 3.90 5.97
N GLU A 244 -7.02 4.95 5.64
CA GLU A 244 -6.83 6.30 6.21
C GLU A 244 -6.92 6.33 7.73
N GLN A 245 -7.86 5.58 8.30
CA GLN A 245 -8.10 5.55 9.73
C GLN A 245 -7.27 4.49 10.46
N GLY A 246 -6.61 3.59 9.72
CA GLY A 246 -5.87 2.47 10.28
C GLY A 246 -4.45 2.87 10.67
N ARG A 247 -4.24 3.21 11.92
CA ARG A 247 -2.94 3.59 12.46
C ARG A 247 -2.76 3.01 13.85
N TRP A 248 -1.53 2.57 14.13
CA TRP A 248 -1.13 2.08 15.45
C TRP A 248 0.22 2.64 15.82
N HIS A 249 0.44 2.79 17.11
CA HIS A 249 1.73 3.08 17.65
C HIS A 249 2.01 2.10 18.80
N ILE A 250 3.25 1.65 18.93
CA ILE A 250 3.70 0.74 19.98
C ILE A 250 4.69 1.50 20.85
N THR A 251 4.48 1.44 22.16
CA THR A 251 5.28 2.16 23.13
C THR A 251 6.34 1.24 23.72
N TYR A 252 7.57 1.71 23.76
CA TYR A 252 8.70 1.03 24.40
C TYR A 252 9.22 1.80 25.61
N LEU A 253 9.69 1.07 26.61
CA LEU A 253 10.44 1.62 27.73
C LEU A 253 11.64 0.71 28.00
N ASN A 254 12.86 1.27 27.96
CA ASN A 254 14.10 0.53 28.12
C ASN A 254 14.25 -0.66 27.16
N GLY A 255 13.78 -0.52 25.92
CA GLY A 255 13.80 -1.58 24.91
C GLY A 255 12.75 -2.68 25.09
N MET A 256 11.84 -2.54 26.05
CA MET A 256 10.75 -3.49 26.30
C MET A 256 9.42 -2.88 25.86
N MET A 257 8.61 -3.67 25.15
CA MET A 257 7.27 -3.26 24.73
C MET A 257 6.36 -3.08 25.98
N GLN A 258 5.78 -1.91 26.10
CA GLN A 258 4.87 -1.53 27.20
C GLN A 258 3.40 -1.58 26.79
N GLY A 259 3.13 -1.65 25.52
CA GLY A 259 1.78 -1.67 24.99
C GLY A 259 1.69 -0.99 23.63
N GLY A 260 0.49 -0.64 23.27
CA GLY A 260 0.24 0.09 22.03
C GLY A 260 -1.18 0.65 22.01
N SER A 261 -1.40 1.62 21.14
CA SER A 261 -2.72 2.21 20.92
C SER A 261 -2.90 2.59 19.47
N GLY A 262 -4.16 2.61 19.03
CA GLY A 262 -4.47 2.99 17.67
C GLY A 262 -5.85 2.57 17.24
N HIS A 263 -6.03 2.56 15.95
CA HIS A 263 -7.27 2.17 15.32
C HIS A 263 -6.97 1.16 14.20
N PHE A 264 -7.76 0.08 14.16
CA PHE A 264 -7.72 -0.94 13.11
C PHE A 264 -9.09 -1.08 12.49
N VAL A 265 -9.16 -0.97 11.18
CA VAL A 265 -10.41 -1.13 10.42
C VAL A 265 -10.51 -2.58 9.96
N PRO A 266 -11.45 -3.37 10.48
CA PRO A 266 -11.67 -4.72 9.99
C PRO A 266 -12.25 -4.67 8.58
N ILE A 267 -11.54 -5.25 7.61
CA ILE A 267 -11.97 -5.33 6.22
C ILE A 267 -11.97 -6.80 5.81
N ASP A 268 -13.15 -7.36 5.59
CA ASP A 268 -13.29 -8.75 5.14
C ASP A 268 -13.24 -8.85 3.61
N LYS A 269 -14.12 -8.11 2.95
CA LYS A 269 -14.24 -8.12 1.48
C LYS A 269 -14.47 -6.71 0.96
N LEU A 270 -13.51 -6.19 0.24
CA LEU A 270 -13.61 -4.91 -0.44
C LEU A 270 -13.06 -5.05 -1.85
N ASN A 271 -13.82 -4.54 -2.84
CA ASN A 271 -13.28 -4.38 -4.18
C ASN A 271 -12.29 -3.22 -4.18
N VAL A 272 -11.02 -3.51 -4.44
CA VAL A 272 -9.93 -2.53 -4.45
C VAL A 272 -9.56 -2.06 -5.87
N TYR A 273 -10.39 -2.42 -6.86
CA TYR A 273 -10.26 -1.95 -8.24
C TYR A 273 -11.16 -0.74 -8.46
N PRO A 274 -10.62 0.44 -8.77
CA PRO A 274 -11.43 1.61 -9.07
C PRO A 274 -12.16 1.43 -10.41
N ALA A 275 -13.45 1.72 -10.45
CA ALA A 275 -14.20 1.83 -11.72
C ALA A 275 -14.06 3.22 -12.35
N VAL A 276 -13.71 4.23 -11.56
CA VAL A 276 -13.39 5.58 -12.02
C VAL A 276 -11.88 5.69 -12.17
N ASN A 277 -11.41 6.04 -13.36
CA ASN A 277 -9.98 6.19 -13.59
C ASN A 277 -9.40 7.44 -12.91
N TYR A 278 -8.08 7.47 -12.77
CA TYR A 278 -7.36 8.55 -12.10
C TYR A 278 -7.59 9.93 -12.73
N ALA A 279 -7.59 10.04 -14.06
CA ALA A 279 -7.77 11.32 -14.75
C ALA A 279 -9.16 11.91 -14.51
N THR A 280 -10.19 11.06 -14.54
CA THR A 280 -11.56 11.44 -14.20
C THR A 280 -11.70 11.87 -12.74
N ALA A 281 -11.14 11.11 -11.81
CA ALA A 281 -11.15 11.46 -10.39
C ALA A 281 -10.42 12.79 -10.12
N LYS A 282 -9.28 13.01 -10.77
CA LYS A 282 -8.52 14.27 -10.69
C LYS A 282 -9.36 15.44 -11.20
N LYS A 283 -10.04 15.29 -12.35
CA LYS A 283 -10.90 16.33 -12.91
C LYS A 283 -12.11 16.63 -12.03
N ILE A 284 -12.70 15.60 -11.40
CA ILE A 284 -13.78 15.78 -10.41
C ILE A 284 -13.27 16.60 -9.22
N ALA A 285 -12.08 16.29 -8.70
CA ALA A 285 -11.47 17.01 -7.59
C ALA A 285 -11.20 18.47 -7.93
N GLU A 286 -10.56 18.74 -9.06
CA GLU A 286 -10.24 20.08 -9.54
C GLU A 286 -11.49 20.95 -9.77
N ASN A 287 -12.57 20.35 -10.30
CA ASN A 287 -13.86 21.03 -10.46
C ASN A 287 -14.58 21.33 -9.13
N SER A 288 -14.21 20.62 -8.07
CA SER A 288 -14.89 20.70 -6.77
C SER A 288 -14.25 21.70 -5.82
N ILE A 289 -12.94 21.85 -5.92
CA ILE A 289 -12.16 22.74 -5.07
C ILE A 289 -11.85 23.99 -5.88
N GLN A 290 -12.38 25.14 -5.45
CA GLN A 290 -12.10 26.40 -6.13
C GLN A 290 -10.62 26.76 -5.97
N ASP A 291 -9.90 26.86 -7.08
CA ASP A 291 -8.51 27.28 -7.14
C ASP A 291 -8.36 28.77 -6.84
N SER A 292 -8.48 29.15 -5.57
CA SER A 292 -8.22 30.55 -5.16
C SER A 292 -6.80 30.78 -4.64
N VAL A 293 -6.01 29.75 -4.43
CA VAL A 293 -4.64 29.84 -3.90
C VAL A 293 -3.72 28.93 -4.73
N GLU A 294 -2.70 29.49 -5.33
CA GLU A 294 -1.56 28.74 -5.85
C GLU A 294 -0.85 28.10 -4.65
N GLY A 295 -1.12 26.82 -4.40
CA GLY A 295 -0.53 26.05 -3.30
C GLY A 295 0.35 24.92 -3.84
N GLU A 296 1.57 24.84 -3.35
CA GLU A 296 2.41 23.67 -3.52
C GLU A 296 1.76 22.46 -2.83
N GLY A 297 1.79 21.28 -3.45
CA GLY A 297 1.44 20.03 -2.79
C GLY A 297 0.03 19.47 -3.04
N LYS A 298 -0.52 19.64 -4.25
CA LYS A 298 -1.73 18.92 -4.68
C LYS A 298 -1.39 17.44 -4.92
N ARG A 299 -2.09 16.53 -4.24
CA ARG A 299 -1.91 15.07 -4.40
C ARG A 299 -3.26 14.41 -4.56
N LEU A 300 -3.36 13.47 -5.50
CA LEU A 300 -4.48 12.54 -5.61
C LEU A 300 -3.92 11.12 -5.47
N TYR A 301 -4.51 10.32 -4.61
CA TYR A 301 -4.10 8.94 -4.39
C TYR A 301 -5.29 8.06 -4.01
N LEU A 302 -5.16 6.76 -4.26
CA LEU A 302 -6.15 5.75 -3.89
C LEU A 302 -5.95 5.34 -2.44
N SER A 303 -7.04 5.24 -1.68
CA SER A 303 -7.04 4.83 -0.29
C SER A 303 -8.35 4.14 0.10
N ILE A 304 -8.41 3.61 1.31
CA ILE A 304 -9.63 3.08 1.91
C ILE A 304 -10.01 3.95 3.09
N MET A 305 -11.25 4.38 3.14
CA MET A 305 -11.80 5.11 4.27
C MET A 305 -13.18 4.58 4.63
N SER A 306 -13.50 4.54 5.92
CA SER A 306 -14.82 4.11 6.39
C SER A 306 -15.79 5.28 6.46
N PHE A 307 -17.01 5.05 5.98
CA PHE A 307 -18.09 6.05 5.97
C PHE A 307 -19.32 5.55 6.73
N PRO A 308 -20.12 6.45 7.29
CA PRO A 308 -21.37 6.12 7.97
C PRO A 308 -22.37 5.44 7.01
N GLU A 309 -22.80 4.24 7.34
CA GLU A 309 -23.81 3.50 6.58
C GLU A 309 -24.64 2.64 7.54
N ASN A 310 -25.94 2.90 7.62
CA ASN A 310 -26.88 2.18 8.51
C ASN A 310 -26.47 2.14 9.99
N GLY A 311 -25.84 3.22 10.49
CA GLY A 311 -25.41 3.33 11.89
C GLY A 311 -24.03 2.71 12.19
N GLU A 312 -23.33 2.22 11.18
CA GLU A 312 -21.99 1.64 11.28
C GLU A 312 -21.03 2.34 10.32
N LEU A 313 -19.73 2.19 10.58
CA LEU A 313 -18.68 2.61 9.65
C LEU A 313 -18.38 1.48 8.66
N LYS A 314 -18.55 1.74 7.35
CA LYS A 314 -18.27 0.77 6.28
C LYS A 314 -17.09 1.24 5.43
N PRO A 315 -16.08 0.39 5.20
CA PRO A 315 -14.95 0.73 4.37
C PRO A 315 -15.35 0.87 2.89
N ARG A 316 -14.85 1.92 2.25
CA ARG A 316 -15.00 2.18 0.81
C ARG A 316 -13.64 2.51 0.20
N LEU A 317 -13.46 2.09 -1.04
CA LEU A 317 -12.32 2.52 -1.86
C LEU A 317 -12.56 3.95 -2.34
N VAL A 318 -11.61 4.83 -2.13
CA VAL A 318 -11.74 6.25 -2.44
C VAL A 318 -10.48 6.80 -3.11
N TYR A 319 -10.66 7.79 -3.96
CA TYR A 319 -9.59 8.72 -4.27
C TYR A 319 -9.59 9.83 -3.23
N VAL A 320 -8.43 10.08 -2.64
CA VAL A 320 -8.22 11.18 -1.70
C VAL A 320 -7.47 12.27 -2.44
N TYR A 321 -8.10 13.41 -2.64
CA TYR A 321 -7.43 14.60 -3.12
C TYR A 321 -7.02 15.44 -1.91
N LYS A 322 -5.72 15.60 -1.72
CA LYS A 322 -5.12 16.40 -0.66
C LYS A 322 -4.51 17.64 -1.27
N ARG A 323 -4.90 18.80 -0.75
CA ARG A 323 -4.23 20.06 -1.00
C ARG A 323 -3.63 20.57 0.31
N GLN A 324 -2.33 20.73 0.35
CA GLN A 324 -1.63 21.24 1.51
C GLN A 324 -1.21 22.67 1.25
N VAL A 325 -1.63 23.58 2.12
CA VAL A 325 -1.23 24.99 2.10
C VAL A 325 -0.64 25.28 3.46
N TRP A 326 0.69 25.44 3.55
CA TRP A 326 1.44 25.58 4.79
C TRP A 326 1.23 24.37 5.72
N GLU A 327 0.80 24.59 6.95
CA GLU A 327 0.49 23.55 7.95
C GLU A 327 -0.97 23.06 7.87
N GLU A 328 -1.78 23.67 7.01
CA GLU A 328 -3.20 23.35 6.86
C GLU A 328 -3.43 22.44 5.66
N GLY A 329 -4.39 21.53 5.78
CA GLY A 329 -4.76 20.59 4.72
C GLY A 329 -6.24 20.68 4.35
N GLU A 330 -6.52 20.56 3.08
CA GLU A 330 -7.87 20.36 2.56
C GLU A 330 -7.93 18.97 1.93
N PHE A 331 -8.98 18.21 2.25
CA PHE A 331 -9.15 16.83 1.76
C PHE A 331 -10.52 16.67 1.12
N LEU A 332 -10.54 16.10 -0.07
CA LEU A 332 -11.75 15.67 -0.73
C LEU A 332 -11.68 14.16 -0.98
N TYR A 333 -12.70 13.44 -0.53
CA TYR A 333 -12.85 12.01 -0.72
C TYR A 333 -13.85 11.75 -1.83
N ILE A 334 -13.43 11.01 -2.86
CA ILE A 334 -14.21 10.67 -4.04
C ILE A 334 -14.34 9.15 -4.10
N ASP A 335 -15.56 8.64 -4.15
CA ASP A 335 -15.82 7.21 -4.29
C ASP A 335 -15.20 6.68 -5.59
N ALA A 336 -14.29 5.72 -5.46
CA ALA A 336 -13.54 5.19 -6.59
C ALA A 336 -14.39 4.28 -7.52
N GLN A 337 -15.58 3.89 -7.09
CA GLN A 337 -16.50 3.09 -7.91
C GLN A 337 -17.50 3.97 -8.69
N THR A 338 -17.92 5.09 -8.13
CA THR A 338 -19.00 5.90 -8.68
C THR A 338 -18.61 7.32 -9.09
N GLY A 339 -17.46 7.82 -8.64
CA GLY A 339 -17.02 9.20 -8.83
C GLY A 339 -17.75 10.22 -7.94
N ARG A 340 -18.66 9.78 -7.06
CA ARG A 340 -19.38 10.67 -6.16
C ARG A 340 -18.44 11.27 -5.13
N ARG A 341 -18.64 12.53 -4.81
CA ARG A 341 -17.97 13.17 -3.68
C ARG A 341 -18.59 12.66 -2.39
N LEU A 342 -17.78 12.02 -1.56
CA LEU A 342 -18.26 11.44 -0.31
C LEU A 342 -18.12 12.41 0.86
N TYR A 343 -16.95 13.02 1.01
CA TYR A 343 -16.67 13.86 2.15
C TYR A 343 -15.66 14.94 1.80
N HIS A 344 -15.81 16.11 2.37
CA HIS A 344 -14.91 17.23 2.19
C HIS A 344 -14.54 17.83 3.54
N ILE A 345 -13.26 17.87 3.82
CA ILE A 345 -12.67 18.53 4.97
C ILE A 345 -12.01 19.80 4.45
N GLY A 346 -12.60 20.95 4.77
CA GLY A 346 -12.01 22.25 4.47
C GLY A 346 -10.72 22.49 5.26
N TYR A 347 -10.09 23.64 5.07
CA TYR A 347 -8.87 23.99 5.77
C TYR A 347 -9.05 23.88 7.29
N ILE A 348 -8.37 22.93 7.89
CA ILE A 348 -8.28 22.77 9.34
C ILE A 348 -6.81 22.94 9.70
N GLY A 349 -6.52 23.93 10.52
CA GLY A 349 -5.24 24.02 11.22
C GLY A 349 -5.12 22.84 12.19
N GLY A 350 -4.38 21.83 11.80
CA GLY A 350 -4.21 20.57 12.51
C GLY A 350 -4.61 19.38 11.66
N ALA A 351 -3.70 18.38 11.54
CA ALA A 351 -3.94 17.17 10.77
C ALA A 351 -5.22 16.47 11.23
N PRO A 352 -6.04 15.94 10.31
CA PRO A 352 -7.13 15.05 10.70
C PRO A 352 -6.49 13.77 11.29
N TYR A 353 -6.99 13.36 12.43
CA TYR A 353 -6.53 12.24 13.27
C TYR A 353 -6.56 10.89 12.58
#